data_6f252b12b4ebd1dcefea4440f8dde757
#
_entry.id   6f252b12b4ebd1dcefea4440f8dde757
#
_cell.length_a   1.000
_cell.length_b   1.000
_cell.length_c   1.000
_cell.angle_alpha   90.00
_cell.angle_beta   90.00
_cell.angle_gamma   90.00
#
_symmetry.space_group_name_H-M   'P 1'
#
loop_
_entity.id
_entity.type
_entity.pdbx_description
1 polymer ?
#
loop_
_entity_poly.entity_id
_entity_poly.type
_entity_poly.pdbx_seq_one_letter_code
_entity_poly.pdbx_strand_id
1 'polypeptide(L)'
;MLALGLLAAAFASPAGAAAPVSLHDSFNSQQAYAYTARIAAFGERWPGSPGHRKTEELIYQVLQKDGARVEADSFTASTPRGPVAVRNIIGKFNVSADARQKIFILAGHYDTLFQPGFIGANDGASSAAILLAFADALAGQKTRMQIWLLWTDLEEAIHSFDNDDGLYGSRHLAQTLAANGTASRIRGFFLLDMIGDKDLGVARETGSDRGLQDFIARAARQLGYSQYFFQYEIDIIDDHVPFIRAGVPAVDVVDAMYGRMGPSFDSMGEFHHSNADTMDKVSQHSLEVVGRTILLTVEMLDR
;
A
#
# COMPACT_ATOMS: atom_id res chain seq x y z
N MET A 1 -39.57 53.32 -46.00
CA MET A 1 -39.21 52.98 -44.57
C MET A 1 -38.76 51.55 -44.53
N LEU A 2 -37.45 51.32 -44.49
CA LEU A 2 -36.86 49.98 -44.32
C LEU A 2 -36.57 49.75 -42.84
N ALA A 3 -37.10 48.69 -42.25
CA ALA A 3 -36.81 48.27 -40.87
C ALA A 3 -35.62 47.31 -40.91
N LEU A 4 -34.51 47.70 -40.29
CA LEU A 4 -33.35 46.84 -40.05
C LEU A 4 -33.63 45.99 -38.80
N GLY A 5 -33.76 44.67 -38.97
CA GLY A 5 -33.78 43.73 -37.85
C GLY A 5 -32.38 43.40 -37.39
N LEU A 6 -32.01 43.70 -36.12
CA LEU A 6 -30.79 43.24 -35.47
C LEU A 6 -30.99 41.80 -35.02
N LEU A 7 -30.22 40.89 -35.61
CA LEU A 7 -30.06 39.52 -35.05
C LEU A 7 -29.04 39.58 -33.91
N ALA A 8 -29.43 39.34 -32.67
CA ALA A 8 -28.54 39.14 -31.53
C ALA A 8 -28.07 37.68 -31.57
N ALA A 9 -26.80 37.44 -31.87
CA ALA A 9 -26.15 36.13 -31.74
C ALA A 9 -25.81 35.92 -30.26
N ALA A 10 -26.50 34.96 -29.61
CA ALA A 10 -26.13 34.49 -28.26
C ALA A 10 -24.88 33.60 -28.37
N PHE A 11 -23.76 34.10 -27.88
CA PHE A 11 -22.55 33.26 -27.69
C PHE A 11 -22.80 32.39 -26.45
N ALA A 12 -23.00 31.08 -26.65
CA ALA A 12 -22.95 30.09 -25.61
C ALA A 12 -21.50 29.99 -25.12
N SER A 13 -21.24 30.34 -23.86
CA SER A 13 -19.95 30.07 -23.21
C SER A 13 -19.69 28.57 -23.19
N PRO A 14 -18.48 28.08 -23.54
CA PRO A 14 -18.18 26.67 -23.40
C PRO A 14 -18.25 26.30 -21.91
N ALA A 15 -18.99 25.24 -21.61
CA ALA A 15 -19.01 24.66 -20.28
C ALA A 15 -17.56 24.39 -19.84
N GLY A 16 -17.12 25.05 -18.79
CA GLY A 16 -15.77 24.89 -18.26
C GLY A 16 -15.53 23.41 -17.94
N ALA A 17 -14.46 22.85 -18.50
CA ALA A 17 -14.02 21.52 -18.10
C ALA A 17 -13.82 21.52 -16.58
N ALA A 18 -14.46 20.58 -15.87
CA ALA A 18 -14.26 20.41 -14.45
C ALA A 18 -12.74 20.25 -14.17
N ALA A 19 -12.25 20.92 -13.14
CA ALA A 19 -10.86 20.76 -12.73
C ALA A 19 -10.58 19.26 -12.48
N PRO A 20 -9.40 18.75 -12.86
CA PRO A 20 -9.08 17.34 -12.62
C PRO A 20 -9.18 17.04 -11.12
N VAL A 21 -9.86 15.96 -10.78
CA VAL A 21 -9.97 15.49 -9.38
C VAL A 21 -8.58 15.14 -8.90
N SER A 22 -8.20 15.60 -7.71
CA SER A 22 -6.89 15.26 -7.12
C SER A 22 -6.80 13.76 -6.82
N LEU A 23 -5.59 13.21 -6.81
CA LEU A 23 -5.40 11.78 -6.59
C LEU A 23 -5.95 11.34 -5.22
N HIS A 24 -5.70 12.13 -4.15
CA HIS A 24 -6.20 11.80 -2.82
C HIS A 24 -7.73 11.94 -2.67
N ASP A 25 -8.37 12.80 -3.47
CA ASP A 25 -9.85 12.89 -3.50
C ASP A 25 -10.48 11.78 -4.37
N SER A 26 -9.70 11.13 -5.24
CA SER A 26 -10.13 9.95 -6.00
C SER A 26 -10.15 8.67 -5.16
N PHE A 27 -9.57 8.68 -3.96
CA PHE A 27 -9.55 7.52 -3.07
C PHE A 27 -10.94 7.18 -2.54
N ASN A 28 -11.34 5.92 -2.71
CA ASN A 28 -12.63 5.41 -2.25
C ASN A 28 -12.44 4.46 -1.06
N SER A 29 -12.65 4.96 0.16
CA SER A 29 -12.51 4.18 1.39
C SER A 29 -13.53 3.05 1.53
N GLN A 30 -14.75 3.22 0.99
CA GLN A 30 -15.75 2.16 0.97
C GLN A 30 -15.28 0.98 0.11
N GLN A 31 -14.65 1.28 -1.04
CA GLN A 31 -14.10 0.25 -1.91
C GLN A 31 -12.88 -0.43 -1.27
N ALA A 32 -12.01 0.33 -0.58
CA ALA A 32 -10.88 -0.24 0.19
C ALA A 32 -11.39 -1.22 1.26
N TYR A 33 -12.41 -0.83 2.03
CA TYR A 33 -13.04 -1.71 3.03
C TYR A 33 -13.68 -2.96 2.40
N ALA A 34 -14.35 -2.81 1.25
CA ALA A 34 -14.94 -3.92 0.53
C ALA A 34 -13.87 -4.90 0.00
N TYR A 35 -12.74 -4.41 -0.48
CA TYR A 35 -11.59 -5.24 -0.85
C TYR A 35 -11.00 -5.97 0.36
N THR A 36 -10.84 -5.28 1.50
CA THR A 36 -10.36 -5.91 2.74
C THR A 36 -11.26 -7.06 3.15
N ALA A 37 -12.57 -6.82 3.20
CA ALA A 37 -13.56 -7.85 3.54
C ALA A 37 -13.53 -9.03 2.56
N ARG A 38 -13.34 -8.77 1.26
CA ARG A 38 -13.25 -9.81 0.24
C ARG A 38 -11.99 -10.65 0.39
N ILE A 39 -10.84 -10.03 0.65
CA ILE A 39 -9.56 -10.72 0.85
C ILE A 39 -9.61 -11.55 2.14
N ALA A 40 -10.07 -10.97 3.25
CA ALA A 40 -10.24 -11.68 4.51
C ALA A 40 -11.18 -12.90 4.37
N ALA A 41 -12.24 -12.78 3.57
CA ALA A 41 -13.16 -13.90 3.30
C ALA A 41 -12.54 -15.04 2.46
N PHE A 42 -11.39 -14.85 1.84
CA PHE A 42 -10.64 -15.94 1.20
C PHE A 42 -9.98 -16.87 2.24
N GLY A 43 -9.91 -16.46 3.50
CA GLY A 43 -9.30 -17.19 4.59
C GLY A 43 -7.78 -17.07 4.59
N GLU A 44 -7.13 -18.11 5.05
CA GLU A 44 -5.66 -18.22 5.13
C GLU A 44 -4.99 -18.00 3.77
N ARG A 45 -3.93 -17.18 3.78
CA ARG A 45 -3.25 -16.74 2.54
C ARG A 45 -1.76 -17.06 2.52
N TRP A 46 -1.29 -18.03 3.30
CA TRP A 46 0.10 -18.47 3.14
C TRP A 46 0.39 -18.97 1.73
N PRO A 47 1.61 -18.85 1.22
CA PRO A 47 1.97 -19.22 -0.15
C PRO A 47 1.49 -20.62 -0.53
N GLY A 48 0.77 -20.70 -1.65
CA GLY A 48 0.20 -21.95 -2.17
C GLY A 48 -1.16 -22.35 -1.59
N SER A 49 -1.71 -21.64 -0.61
CA SER A 49 -3.07 -21.87 -0.11
C SER A 49 -4.14 -21.48 -1.14
N PRO A 50 -5.39 -21.95 -0.98
CA PRO A 50 -6.49 -21.50 -1.85
C PRO A 50 -6.77 -19.99 -1.71
N GLY A 51 -6.67 -19.43 -0.49
CA GLY A 51 -6.87 -18.01 -0.24
C GLY A 51 -5.81 -17.14 -0.90
N HIS A 52 -4.55 -17.57 -0.82
CA HIS A 52 -3.42 -16.91 -1.48
C HIS A 52 -3.65 -16.80 -3.01
N ARG A 53 -3.97 -17.89 -3.69
CA ARG A 53 -4.27 -17.87 -5.14
C ARG A 53 -5.44 -16.97 -5.50
N LYS A 54 -6.52 -16.96 -4.69
CA LYS A 54 -7.68 -16.08 -4.93
C LYS A 54 -7.31 -14.60 -4.75
N THR A 55 -6.40 -14.30 -3.83
CA THR A 55 -5.89 -12.94 -3.63
C THR A 55 -5.05 -12.50 -4.82
N GLU A 56 -4.12 -13.34 -5.31
CA GLU A 56 -3.39 -13.07 -6.54
C GLU A 56 -4.33 -12.81 -7.73
N GLU A 57 -5.33 -13.68 -7.93
CA GLU A 57 -6.32 -13.51 -9.01
C GLU A 57 -7.06 -12.17 -8.91
N LEU A 58 -7.46 -11.76 -7.70
CA LEU A 58 -8.11 -10.47 -7.47
C LEU A 58 -7.17 -9.31 -7.81
N ILE A 59 -5.91 -9.37 -7.38
CA ILE A 59 -4.90 -8.34 -7.67
C ILE A 59 -4.73 -8.19 -9.19
N TYR A 60 -4.53 -9.29 -9.92
CA TYR A 60 -4.40 -9.25 -11.37
C TYR A 60 -5.65 -8.69 -12.06
N GLN A 61 -6.86 -9.09 -11.62
CA GLN A 61 -8.11 -8.59 -12.17
C GLN A 61 -8.23 -7.07 -12.03
N VAL A 62 -7.96 -6.53 -10.85
CA VAL A 62 -8.04 -5.08 -10.61
C VAL A 62 -6.98 -4.33 -11.40
N LEU A 63 -5.73 -4.77 -11.38
CA LEU A 63 -4.65 -4.14 -12.12
C LEU A 63 -4.89 -4.09 -13.62
N GLN A 64 -5.43 -5.17 -14.20
CA GLN A 64 -5.79 -5.22 -15.62
C GLN A 64 -6.94 -4.26 -15.95
N LYS A 65 -7.99 -4.24 -15.10
CA LYS A 65 -9.12 -3.31 -15.24
C LYS A 65 -8.65 -1.86 -15.24
N ASP A 66 -7.70 -1.51 -14.37
CA ASP A 66 -7.25 -0.14 -14.16
C ASP A 66 -6.09 0.28 -15.08
N GLY A 67 -5.70 -0.60 -15.99
CA GLY A 67 -4.72 -0.28 -17.04
C GLY A 67 -3.27 -0.24 -16.55
N ALA A 68 -2.95 -0.90 -15.44
CA ALA A 68 -1.59 -1.03 -14.99
C ALA A 68 -0.76 -1.95 -15.90
N ARG A 69 0.52 -1.63 -16.08
CA ARG A 69 1.49 -2.61 -16.58
C ARG A 69 1.87 -3.55 -15.45
N VAL A 70 1.45 -4.81 -15.55
CA VAL A 70 1.67 -5.80 -14.49
C VAL A 70 2.95 -6.58 -14.74
N GLU A 71 3.77 -6.71 -13.71
CA GLU A 71 4.94 -7.58 -13.67
C GLU A 71 4.89 -8.47 -12.43
N ALA A 72 5.52 -9.64 -12.50
CA ALA A 72 5.69 -10.56 -11.38
C ALA A 72 7.18 -10.81 -11.14
N ASP A 73 7.60 -10.71 -9.86
CA ASP A 73 8.90 -11.14 -9.40
C ASP A 73 8.72 -12.50 -8.71
N SER A 74 9.01 -13.58 -9.45
CA SER A 74 8.75 -14.95 -8.99
C SER A 74 10.06 -15.70 -8.78
N PHE A 75 10.18 -16.35 -7.62
CA PHE A 75 11.35 -17.12 -7.25
C PHE A 75 10.98 -18.27 -6.30
N THR A 76 11.95 -19.07 -5.92
CA THR A 76 11.79 -20.10 -4.88
C THR A 76 12.64 -19.72 -3.68
N ALA A 77 11.99 -19.46 -2.54
CA ALA A 77 12.67 -19.19 -1.28
C ALA A 77 13.09 -20.51 -0.62
N SER A 78 14.28 -20.51 -0.03
CA SER A 78 14.69 -21.58 0.90
C SER A 78 14.22 -21.20 2.29
N THR A 79 13.29 -21.96 2.85
CA THR A 79 12.66 -21.68 4.14
C THR A 79 12.88 -22.84 5.12
N PRO A 80 12.63 -22.64 6.42
CA PRO A 80 12.64 -23.72 7.42
C PRO A 80 11.71 -24.91 7.10
N ARG A 81 10.67 -24.69 6.26
CA ARG A 81 9.78 -25.77 5.76
C ARG A 81 10.25 -26.39 4.44
N GLY A 82 11.41 -25.98 3.94
CA GLY A 82 11.89 -26.33 2.61
C GLY A 82 11.59 -25.28 1.56
N PRO A 83 11.71 -25.60 0.26
CA PRO A 83 11.51 -24.63 -0.81
C PRO A 83 10.03 -24.21 -0.93
N VAL A 84 9.79 -22.90 -0.95
CA VAL A 84 8.46 -22.27 -1.13
C VAL A 84 8.50 -21.39 -2.37
N ALA A 85 7.52 -21.55 -3.25
CA ALA A 85 7.34 -20.64 -4.38
C ALA A 85 6.75 -19.31 -3.89
N VAL A 86 7.42 -18.21 -4.23
CA VAL A 86 7.09 -16.83 -3.83
C VAL A 86 6.83 -16.00 -5.06
N ARG A 87 5.87 -15.08 -4.98
CA ARG A 87 5.52 -14.20 -6.09
C ARG A 87 5.15 -12.80 -5.64
N ASN A 88 6.07 -11.85 -5.73
CA ASN A 88 5.70 -10.44 -5.63
C ASN A 88 4.94 -10.01 -6.89
N ILE A 89 3.88 -9.22 -6.74
CA ILE A 89 3.09 -8.67 -7.85
C ILE A 89 3.31 -7.16 -7.89
N ILE A 90 3.60 -6.63 -9.08
CA ILE A 90 3.91 -5.20 -9.27
C ILE A 90 2.98 -4.63 -10.34
N GLY A 91 2.10 -3.71 -9.94
CA GLY A 91 1.29 -2.90 -10.86
C GLY A 91 1.94 -1.54 -11.10
N LYS A 92 2.34 -1.24 -12.33
CA LYS A 92 3.06 -0.01 -12.70
C LYS A 92 2.15 0.95 -13.46
N PHE A 93 1.99 2.15 -12.93
CA PHE A 93 1.21 3.24 -13.53
C PHE A 93 2.13 4.34 -14.07
N ASN A 94 1.67 5.06 -15.09
CA ASN A 94 2.37 6.20 -15.71
C ASN A 94 3.80 5.89 -16.19
N VAL A 95 4.04 4.69 -16.69
CA VAL A 95 5.32 4.27 -17.26
C VAL A 95 5.58 5.04 -18.57
N SER A 96 6.67 5.76 -18.67
CA SER A 96 7.09 6.47 -19.86
C SER A 96 8.30 5.80 -20.55
N ALA A 97 8.63 6.25 -21.75
CA ALA A 97 9.83 5.81 -22.48
C ALA A 97 11.14 6.42 -21.90
N ASP A 98 11.06 7.41 -21.00
CA ASP A 98 12.26 7.98 -20.37
C ASP A 98 12.82 7.01 -19.32
N ALA A 99 13.95 6.41 -19.63
CA ALA A 99 14.66 5.50 -18.72
C ALA A 99 15.08 6.15 -17.39
N ARG A 100 15.08 7.49 -17.29
CA ARG A 100 15.42 8.24 -16.07
C ARG A 100 14.20 8.61 -15.25
N GLN A 101 12.98 8.30 -15.72
CA GLN A 101 11.76 8.60 -14.99
C GLN A 101 11.85 8.05 -13.57
N LYS A 102 11.57 8.88 -12.57
CA LYS A 102 11.62 8.47 -11.17
C LYS A 102 10.47 7.55 -10.85
N ILE A 103 10.64 6.77 -9.78
CA ILE A 103 9.71 5.74 -9.33
C ILE A 103 9.33 6.06 -7.89
N PHE A 104 8.05 5.90 -7.56
CA PHE A 104 7.55 5.86 -6.18
C PHE A 104 6.83 4.53 -5.96
N ILE A 105 7.13 3.85 -4.87
CA ILE A 105 6.56 2.52 -4.55
C ILE A 105 5.63 2.66 -3.35
N LEU A 106 4.40 2.14 -3.49
CA LEU A 106 3.47 1.87 -2.41
C LEU A 106 3.38 0.35 -2.28
N ALA A 107 3.68 -0.18 -1.11
CA ALA A 107 3.81 -1.60 -0.86
C ALA A 107 2.96 -2.07 0.31
N GLY A 108 2.68 -3.36 0.35
CA GLY A 108 2.07 -4.07 1.44
C GLY A 108 2.06 -5.55 1.15
N HIS A 109 2.11 -6.39 2.17
CA HIS A 109 2.09 -7.82 1.98
C HIS A 109 0.66 -8.34 1.75
N TYR A 110 0.53 -9.53 1.17
CA TYR A 110 -0.77 -10.14 0.92
C TYR A 110 -0.91 -11.57 1.46
N ASP A 111 0.19 -12.14 1.90
CA ASP A 111 0.21 -13.44 2.57
C ASP A 111 -0.30 -13.36 4.02
N THR A 112 -0.33 -14.46 4.70
CA THR A 112 -0.60 -14.59 6.14
C THR A 112 0.34 -15.60 6.76
N LEU A 113 0.50 -15.54 8.06
CA LEU A 113 1.15 -16.58 8.85
C LEU A 113 0.66 -18.00 8.47
N PHE A 114 1.56 -18.98 8.57
CA PHE A 114 1.22 -20.39 8.50
C PHE A 114 0.49 -20.86 9.78
N GLN A 115 -0.60 -20.19 10.13
CA GLN A 115 -1.40 -20.46 11.32
C GLN A 115 -2.83 -20.84 10.94
N PRO A 116 -3.30 -22.06 11.31
CA PRO A 116 -4.67 -22.47 11.03
C PRO A 116 -5.69 -21.52 11.66
N GLY A 117 -6.63 -21.05 10.84
CA GLY A 117 -7.69 -20.12 11.26
C GLY A 117 -7.29 -18.65 11.31
N PHE A 118 -6.03 -18.31 11.05
CA PHE A 118 -5.58 -16.92 10.94
C PHE A 118 -5.97 -16.34 9.58
N ILE A 119 -6.91 -15.40 9.58
CA ILE A 119 -7.40 -14.76 8.34
C ILE A 119 -6.75 -13.41 8.06
N GLY A 120 -6.01 -12.85 9.02
CA GLY A 120 -5.26 -11.60 8.88
C GLY A 120 -6.08 -10.50 8.22
N ALA A 121 -7.16 -10.03 8.90
CA ALA A 121 -8.05 -9.02 8.31
C ALA A 121 -7.41 -7.65 8.28
N ASN A 122 -6.66 -7.30 9.31
CA ASN A 122 -5.82 -6.12 9.35
C ASN A 122 -4.42 -6.45 8.85
N ASP A 123 -3.87 -7.56 9.32
CA ASP A 123 -2.55 -8.04 9.00
C ASP A 123 -2.55 -8.81 7.66
N GLY A 124 -2.05 -8.14 6.65
CA GLY A 124 -2.00 -8.51 5.24
C GLY A 124 -3.24 -8.13 4.41
N ALA A 125 -4.50 -8.33 4.90
CA ALA A 125 -5.64 -8.02 4.03
C ALA A 125 -5.90 -6.51 3.92
N SER A 126 -5.71 -5.71 4.97
CA SER A 126 -5.84 -4.25 4.90
C SER A 126 -4.80 -3.63 3.96
N SER A 127 -3.55 -4.12 4.06
CA SER A 127 -2.42 -3.73 3.22
C SER A 127 -2.66 -4.05 1.75
N ALA A 128 -3.00 -5.30 1.46
CA ALA A 128 -3.30 -5.72 0.09
C ALA A 128 -4.48 -4.98 -0.52
N ALA A 129 -5.53 -4.71 0.27
CA ALA A 129 -6.76 -4.07 -0.17
C ALA A 129 -6.60 -2.57 -0.45
N ILE A 130 -5.86 -1.85 0.38
CA ILE A 130 -5.66 -0.40 0.16
C ILE A 130 -4.89 -0.16 -1.14
N LEU A 131 -3.94 -1.05 -1.49
CA LEU A 131 -3.24 -0.99 -2.77
C LEU A 131 -4.19 -1.21 -3.96
N LEU A 132 -5.22 -2.07 -3.84
CA LEU A 132 -6.25 -2.21 -4.86
C LEU A 132 -7.06 -0.92 -5.02
N ALA A 133 -7.41 -0.26 -3.92
CA ALA A 133 -8.10 1.03 -3.97
C ALA A 133 -7.20 2.16 -4.52
N PHE A 134 -5.88 2.06 -4.33
CA PHE A 134 -4.93 2.95 -5.00
C PHE A 134 -4.85 2.69 -6.50
N ALA A 135 -4.97 1.44 -6.96
CA ALA A 135 -5.06 1.14 -8.38
C ALA A 135 -6.30 1.80 -9.01
N ASP A 136 -7.47 1.65 -8.37
CA ASP A 136 -8.72 2.34 -8.79
C ASP A 136 -8.50 3.87 -8.86
N ALA A 137 -7.86 4.47 -7.84
CA ALA A 137 -7.62 5.92 -7.78
C ALA A 137 -6.61 6.41 -8.84
N LEU A 138 -5.62 5.59 -9.20
CA LEU A 138 -4.60 5.89 -10.20
C LEU A 138 -5.10 5.70 -11.65
N ALA A 139 -6.20 4.98 -11.85
CA ALA A 139 -6.75 4.71 -13.17
C ALA A 139 -7.04 6.01 -13.94
N GLY A 140 -6.37 6.19 -15.07
CA GLY A 140 -6.51 7.41 -15.90
C GLY A 140 -5.82 8.68 -15.35
N GLN A 141 -5.25 8.65 -14.15
CA GLN A 141 -4.51 9.79 -13.57
C GLN A 141 -3.14 9.94 -14.23
N LYS A 142 -2.59 11.16 -14.16
CA LYS A 142 -1.27 11.50 -14.70
C LYS A 142 -0.35 11.94 -13.57
N THR A 143 0.79 11.24 -13.44
CA THR A 143 1.88 11.61 -12.54
C THR A 143 3.19 11.76 -13.32
N ARG A 144 4.13 12.54 -12.79
CA ARG A 144 5.47 12.69 -13.38
C ARG A 144 6.32 11.46 -13.11
N MET A 145 6.20 10.90 -11.90
CA MET A 145 6.83 9.65 -11.52
C MET A 145 6.02 8.44 -12.00
N GLN A 146 6.67 7.32 -12.20
CA GLN A 146 5.98 6.03 -12.21
C GLN A 146 5.52 5.74 -10.79
N ILE A 147 4.28 5.32 -10.63
CA ILE A 147 3.79 4.79 -9.35
C ILE A 147 3.73 3.27 -9.47
N TRP A 148 4.46 2.59 -8.61
CA TRP A 148 4.40 1.15 -8.50
C TRP A 148 3.59 0.76 -7.27
N LEU A 149 2.62 -0.11 -7.47
CA LEU A 149 1.92 -0.79 -6.38
C LEU A 149 2.53 -2.18 -6.26
N LEU A 150 3.08 -2.49 -5.11
CA LEU A 150 3.82 -3.72 -4.84
C LEU A 150 3.11 -4.53 -3.77
N TRP A 151 2.65 -5.70 -4.13
CA TRP A 151 2.20 -6.74 -3.20
C TRP A 151 3.39 -7.67 -2.94
N THR A 152 3.94 -7.63 -1.73
CA THR A 152 4.99 -8.55 -1.28
C THR A 152 4.38 -9.87 -0.83
N ASP A 153 5.09 -10.97 -1.09
CA ASP A 153 4.68 -12.33 -0.75
C ASP A 153 5.69 -12.94 0.23
N LEU A 154 5.19 -13.78 1.12
CA LEU A 154 5.99 -14.44 2.15
C LEU A 154 6.80 -13.41 2.98
N GLU A 155 6.08 -12.38 3.44
CA GLU A 155 6.57 -11.43 4.43
C GLU A 155 6.69 -12.14 5.78
N GLU A 156 5.66 -12.88 6.13
CA GLU A 156 5.47 -13.60 7.38
C GLU A 156 6.51 -14.70 7.61
N ALA A 157 7.00 -14.77 8.83
CA ALA A 157 7.95 -15.82 9.20
C ALA A 157 7.30 -17.22 9.22
N ILE A 158 8.10 -18.21 8.87
CA ILE A 158 7.66 -19.61 8.91
C ILE A 158 7.65 -20.17 10.33
N HIS A 159 8.64 -19.82 11.14
CA HIS A 159 8.80 -20.26 12.54
C HIS A 159 9.00 -19.08 13.50
N SER A 160 9.95 -18.23 13.20
CA SER A 160 10.26 -17.08 14.05
C SER A 160 10.89 -15.99 13.21
N PHE A 161 10.38 -14.78 13.36
CA PHE A 161 10.88 -13.63 12.64
C PHE A 161 12.32 -13.33 13.05
N ASP A 162 13.27 -13.51 12.11
CA ASP A 162 14.69 -13.24 12.30
C ASP A 162 15.36 -12.81 10.98
N ASN A 163 16.70 -12.72 10.97
CA ASN A 163 17.42 -12.27 9.77
C ASN A 163 17.25 -13.19 8.54
N ASP A 164 16.86 -14.45 8.73
CA ASP A 164 16.78 -15.46 7.69
C ASP A 164 15.35 -15.97 7.44
N ASP A 165 14.44 -15.78 8.40
CA ASP A 165 13.03 -16.19 8.34
C ASP A 165 12.09 -14.97 8.41
N GLY A 166 11.30 -14.74 7.37
CA GLY A 166 10.49 -13.55 7.11
C GLY A 166 11.03 -12.66 6.00
N LEU A 167 10.24 -11.74 5.50
CA LEU A 167 10.57 -10.72 4.48
C LEU A 167 11.15 -11.30 3.17
N TYR A 168 10.78 -12.52 2.81
CA TYR A 168 11.40 -13.22 1.67
C TYR A 168 11.18 -12.47 0.35
N GLY A 169 9.96 -11.98 0.12
CA GLY A 169 9.59 -11.26 -1.08
C GLY A 169 10.33 -9.93 -1.21
N SER A 170 10.29 -9.11 -0.18
CA SER A 170 10.94 -7.79 -0.19
C SER A 170 12.46 -7.88 -0.26
N ARG A 171 13.07 -8.85 0.45
CA ARG A 171 14.53 -9.10 0.36
C ARG A 171 14.96 -9.44 -1.06
N HIS A 172 14.26 -10.36 -1.74
CA HIS A 172 14.56 -10.75 -3.11
C HIS A 172 14.40 -9.57 -4.08
N LEU A 173 13.27 -8.86 -4.01
CA LEU A 173 13.02 -7.75 -4.92
C LEU A 173 13.99 -6.59 -4.70
N ALA A 174 14.26 -6.19 -3.46
CA ALA A 174 15.20 -5.12 -3.15
C ALA A 174 16.61 -5.41 -3.69
N GLN A 175 17.10 -6.66 -3.52
CA GLN A 175 18.37 -7.10 -4.10
C GLN A 175 18.36 -7.05 -5.64
N THR A 176 17.29 -7.50 -6.27
CA THR A 176 17.11 -7.47 -7.72
C THR A 176 17.15 -6.04 -8.26
N LEU A 177 16.42 -5.12 -7.60
CA LEU A 177 16.37 -3.70 -7.99
C LEU A 177 17.70 -2.98 -7.77
N ALA A 178 18.45 -3.35 -6.73
CA ALA A 178 19.81 -2.84 -6.52
C ALA A 178 20.77 -3.35 -7.60
N ALA A 179 20.77 -4.65 -7.88
CA ALA A 179 21.65 -5.28 -8.84
C ALA A 179 21.48 -4.78 -10.27
N ASN A 180 20.23 -4.45 -10.68
CA ASN A 180 19.94 -3.93 -12.03
C ASN A 180 19.96 -2.39 -12.12
N GLY A 181 20.30 -1.69 -11.03
CA GLY A 181 20.41 -0.23 -10.95
C GLY A 181 19.08 0.52 -10.83
N THR A 182 17.94 -0.17 -10.78
CA THR A 182 16.62 0.47 -10.67
C THR A 182 16.45 1.20 -9.32
N ALA A 183 17.05 0.67 -8.24
CA ALA A 183 16.98 1.27 -6.90
C ALA A 183 17.35 2.76 -6.89
N SER A 184 18.34 3.19 -7.68
CA SER A 184 18.78 4.58 -7.78
C SER A 184 17.73 5.56 -8.36
N ARG A 185 16.69 5.02 -8.97
CA ARG A 185 15.58 5.80 -9.53
C ARG A 185 14.41 5.94 -8.56
N ILE A 186 14.37 5.13 -7.50
CA ILE A 186 13.27 5.12 -6.53
C ILE A 186 13.43 6.34 -5.61
N ARG A 187 12.41 7.20 -5.59
CA ARG A 187 12.36 8.43 -4.80
C ARG A 187 11.77 8.22 -3.40
N GLY A 188 11.02 7.15 -3.23
CA GLY A 188 10.43 6.77 -1.97
C GLY A 188 9.72 5.43 -2.07
N PHE A 189 9.69 4.75 -0.96
CA PHE A 189 9.00 3.49 -0.74
C PHE A 189 8.16 3.63 0.54
N PHE A 190 6.86 3.47 0.44
CA PHE A 190 5.99 3.40 1.60
C PHE A 190 5.45 1.99 1.72
N LEU A 191 5.81 1.33 2.79
CA LEU A 191 5.13 0.15 3.26
C LEU A 191 3.85 0.58 3.98
N LEU A 192 2.78 -0.15 3.80
CA LEU A 192 1.52 0.03 4.50
C LEU A 192 1.21 -1.28 5.19
N ASP A 193 1.29 -1.31 6.51
CA ASP A 193 1.02 -2.52 7.27
C ASP A 193 0.12 -2.27 8.47
N MET A 194 -0.84 -3.19 8.69
CA MET A 194 -1.85 -3.13 9.76
C MET A 194 -2.60 -1.80 9.87
N ILE A 195 -2.94 -1.18 8.72
CA ILE A 195 -3.46 0.20 8.63
C ILE A 195 -4.99 0.31 8.77
N GLY A 196 -5.67 -0.75 9.09
CA GLY A 196 -7.13 -0.80 9.16
C GLY A 196 -7.72 -0.79 10.57
N ASP A 197 -6.93 -0.78 11.64
CA ASP A 197 -7.43 -0.84 13.01
C ASP A 197 -8.43 0.28 13.31
N LYS A 198 -9.50 -0.06 14.02
CA LYS A 198 -10.52 0.90 14.47
C LYS A 198 -9.95 2.01 15.36
N ASP A 199 -8.96 1.67 16.17
CA ASP A 199 -8.27 2.59 17.08
C ASP A 199 -6.94 3.09 16.49
N LEU A 200 -6.93 3.36 15.18
CA LEU A 200 -5.76 3.69 14.37
C LEU A 200 -4.77 4.64 15.05
N GLY A 201 -3.52 4.19 15.12
CA GLY A 201 -2.39 4.98 15.61
C GLY A 201 -1.11 4.67 14.84
N VAL A 202 -0.87 5.35 13.70
CA VAL A 202 0.34 5.13 12.90
C VAL A 202 1.58 5.57 13.67
N ALA A 203 2.46 4.63 13.94
CA ALA A 203 3.72 4.84 14.65
C ALA A 203 4.72 5.67 13.82
N ARG A 204 5.63 6.33 14.49
CA ARG A 204 6.85 6.85 13.89
C ARG A 204 7.94 5.78 13.99
N GLU A 205 8.09 4.97 12.96
CA GLU A 205 9.13 3.96 12.91
C GLU A 205 10.51 4.64 12.77
N THR A 206 11.48 4.26 13.64
CA THR A 206 12.72 5.04 13.85
C THR A 206 13.78 4.80 12.78
N GLY A 207 13.78 3.66 12.09
CA GLY A 207 14.66 3.35 10.97
C GLY A 207 14.23 3.97 9.65
N SER A 208 12.99 4.45 9.57
CA SER A 208 12.38 5.05 8.38
C SER A 208 12.97 6.42 8.02
N ASP A 209 12.90 6.78 6.72
CA ASP A 209 13.36 8.08 6.22
C ASP A 209 12.54 9.23 6.84
N ARG A 210 13.20 10.04 7.66
CA ARG A 210 12.57 11.15 8.40
C ARG A 210 11.97 12.20 7.49
N GLY A 211 12.62 12.50 6.35
CA GLY A 211 12.12 13.49 5.40
C GLY A 211 10.80 13.05 4.77
N LEU A 212 10.68 11.77 4.43
CA LEU A 212 9.43 11.20 3.91
C LEU A 212 8.34 11.15 4.98
N GLN A 213 8.67 10.79 6.23
CA GLN A 213 7.73 10.87 7.36
C GLN A 213 7.20 12.29 7.58
N ASP A 214 8.05 13.31 7.42
CA ASP A 214 7.65 14.72 7.55
C ASP A 214 6.70 15.16 6.43
N PHE A 215 6.82 14.57 5.23
CA PHE A 215 5.81 14.76 4.16
C PHE A 215 4.48 14.13 4.52
N ILE A 216 4.46 12.91 5.08
CA ILE A 216 3.24 12.24 5.58
C ILE A 216 2.58 13.10 6.68
N ALA A 217 3.35 13.55 7.68
CA ALA A 217 2.84 14.40 8.76
C ALA A 217 2.23 15.72 8.24
N ARG A 218 2.80 16.28 7.18
CA ARG A 218 2.30 17.50 6.52
C ARG A 218 0.99 17.24 5.79
N ALA A 219 0.90 16.12 5.05
CA ALA A 219 -0.32 15.69 4.38
C ALA A 219 -1.45 15.40 5.38
N ALA A 220 -1.16 14.65 6.45
CA ALA A 220 -2.09 14.38 7.54
C ALA A 220 -2.64 15.66 8.16
N ARG A 221 -1.78 16.65 8.42
CA ARG A 221 -2.18 17.96 8.95
C ARG A 221 -3.10 18.70 7.99
N GLN A 222 -2.80 18.69 6.69
CA GLN A 222 -3.61 19.35 5.67
C GLN A 222 -5.01 18.74 5.58
N LEU A 223 -5.15 17.44 5.83
CA LEU A 223 -6.42 16.71 5.83
C LEU A 223 -7.15 16.71 7.19
N GLY A 224 -6.53 17.24 8.25
CA GLY A 224 -7.12 17.24 9.60
C GLY A 224 -6.93 15.89 10.33
N TYR A 225 -5.96 15.08 9.93
CA TYR A 225 -5.72 13.72 10.45
C TYR A 225 -4.48 13.59 11.34
N SER A 226 -3.91 14.71 11.82
CA SER A 226 -2.67 14.71 12.61
C SER A 226 -2.70 13.80 13.84
N GLN A 227 -3.87 13.60 14.45
CA GLN A 227 -4.05 12.78 15.64
C GLN A 227 -3.79 11.29 15.42
N TYR A 228 -3.84 10.82 14.17
CA TYR A 228 -3.64 9.42 13.81
C TYR A 228 -2.19 9.09 13.44
N PHE A 229 -1.30 10.09 13.29
CA PHE A 229 0.05 9.87 12.79
C PHE A 229 1.11 10.31 13.79
N PHE A 230 2.07 9.41 14.07
CA PHE A 230 3.34 9.71 14.72
C PHE A 230 3.22 10.25 16.15
N GLN A 231 2.21 9.77 16.89
CA GLN A 231 2.02 10.12 18.30
C GLN A 231 2.95 9.33 19.22
N TYR A 232 3.53 8.23 18.75
CA TYR A 232 4.52 7.41 19.46
C TYR A 232 5.58 6.91 18.47
N GLU A 233 6.71 6.45 19.02
CA GLU A 233 7.82 5.90 18.24
C GLU A 233 7.96 4.40 18.49
N ILE A 234 8.42 3.68 17.45
CA ILE A 234 8.71 2.25 17.50
C ILE A 234 9.94 1.94 16.65
N ASP A 235 10.64 0.87 16.98
CA ASP A 235 11.74 0.29 16.19
C ASP A 235 11.34 -1.13 15.83
N ILE A 236 11.05 -1.37 14.55
CA ILE A 236 10.64 -2.68 14.04
C ILE A 236 11.36 -3.02 12.74
N ILE A 237 11.42 -4.31 12.43
CA ILE A 237 11.95 -4.82 11.17
C ILE A 237 10.77 -5.33 10.34
N ASP A 238 10.63 -4.77 9.13
CA ASP A 238 9.56 -5.10 8.21
C ASP A 238 10.04 -4.93 6.75
N ASP A 239 9.18 -5.14 5.76
CA ASP A 239 9.44 -5.09 4.31
C ASP A 239 10.11 -3.79 3.82
N HIS A 240 10.07 -2.70 4.58
CA HIS A 240 10.80 -1.48 4.27
C HIS A 240 12.33 -1.61 4.47
N VAL A 241 12.77 -2.44 5.42
CA VAL A 241 14.20 -2.57 5.79
C VAL A 241 15.06 -3.08 4.65
N PRO A 242 14.69 -4.13 3.87
CA PRO A 242 15.43 -4.55 2.68
C PRO A 242 15.64 -3.42 1.67
N PHE A 243 14.65 -2.54 1.48
CA PHE A 243 14.76 -1.39 0.57
C PHE A 243 15.69 -0.32 1.12
N ILE A 244 15.67 -0.03 2.43
CA ILE A 244 16.66 0.86 3.08
C ILE A 244 18.09 0.33 2.85
N ARG A 245 18.30 -0.97 3.05
CA ARG A 245 19.61 -1.62 2.82
C ARG A 245 20.06 -1.54 1.35
N ALA A 246 19.10 -1.49 0.42
CA ALA A 246 19.35 -1.28 -1.01
C ALA A 246 19.57 0.21 -1.38
N GLY A 247 19.60 1.13 -0.41
CA GLY A 247 19.80 2.56 -0.61
C GLY A 247 18.55 3.32 -1.08
N VAL A 248 17.37 2.76 -0.88
CA VAL A 248 16.08 3.39 -1.20
C VAL A 248 15.55 4.11 0.04
N PRO A 249 15.16 5.40 -0.04
CA PRO A 249 14.44 6.06 1.04
C PRO A 249 13.11 5.36 1.27
N ALA A 250 12.89 4.79 2.46
CA ALA A 250 11.69 4.02 2.78
C ALA A 250 11.07 4.45 4.10
N VAL A 251 9.75 4.27 4.20
CA VAL A 251 8.97 4.49 5.42
C VAL A 251 8.05 3.30 5.61
N ASP A 252 7.98 2.86 6.86
CA ASP A 252 6.94 1.99 7.33
C ASP A 252 5.77 2.83 7.90
N VAL A 253 4.61 2.62 7.33
CA VAL A 253 3.33 3.23 7.74
C VAL A 253 2.53 2.15 8.45
N VAL A 254 2.83 1.92 9.70
CA VAL A 254 2.33 0.80 10.49
C VAL A 254 1.58 1.27 11.74
N ASP A 255 0.48 0.61 12.04
CA ASP A 255 -0.13 0.67 13.37
C ASP A 255 0.37 -0.50 14.21
N ALA A 256 1.31 -0.20 15.12
CA ALA A 256 1.96 -1.22 15.95
C ALA A 256 1.32 -1.38 17.34
N MET A 257 0.08 -0.91 17.53
CA MET A 257 -0.70 -1.08 18.77
C MET A 257 -2.07 -1.70 18.47
N TYR A 258 -2.09 -2.92 17.98
CA TYR A 258 -3.30 -3.58 17.52
C TYR A 258 -4.05 -4.29 18.66
N GLY A 259 -5.02 -3.59 19.25
CA GLY A 259 -5.77 -4.01 20.41
C GLY A 259 -5.08 -3.69 21.74
N ARG A 260 -5.37 -4.45 22.79
CA ARG A 260 -4.79 -4.22 24.12
C ARG A 260 -3.31 -4.55 24.14
N MET A 261 -2.53 -3.67 24.76
CA MET A 261 -1.10 -3.87 25.00
C MET A 261 -0.87 -4.50 26.38
N GLY A 262 0.13 -5.38 26.50
CA GLY A 262 0.50 -5.95 27.80
C GLY A 262 1.34 -7.21 27.69
N PRO A 263 1.90 -7.70 28.82
CA PRO A 263 2.86 -8.81 28.80
C PRO A 263 2.27 -10.17 28.43
N SER A 264 0.94 -10.26 28.33
CA SER A 264 0.23 -11.49 27.91
C SER A 264 -0.08 -11.54 26.41
N PHE A 265 0.28 -10.50 25.68
CA PHE A 265 0.01 -10.36 24.25
C PHE A 265 1.32 -10.26 23.47
N ASP A 266 1.22 -10.33 22.16
CA ASP A 266 2.32 -10.02 21.26
C ASP A 266 2.82 -8.58 21.47
N SER A 267 4.04 -8.28 21.05
CA SER A 267 4.66 -6.96 21.19
C SER A 267 3.89 -5.86 20.43
N MET A 268 3.11 -6.23 19.43
CA MET A 268 2.26 -5.33 18.63
C MET A 268 0.76 -5.44 19.02
N GLY A 269 0.43 -6.11 20.11
CA GLY A 269 -0.91 -6.10 20.71
C GLY A 269 -1.70 -7.41 20.66
N GLU A 270 -2.89 -7.36 21.24
CA GLU A 270 -3.76 -8.54 21.47
C GLU A 270 -4.20 -9.24 20.18
N PHE A 271 -4.40 -8.49 19.09
CA PHE A 271 -4.94 -9.02 17.84
C PHE A 271 -3.86 -9.40 16.84
N HIS A 272 -2.66 -8.84 16.98
CA HIS A 272 -1.51 -9.18 16.12
C HIS A 272 -1.21 -10.68 16.21
N HIS A 273 -1.02 -11.34 15.08
CA HIS A 273 -0.73 -12.76 14.94
C HIS A 273 -1.72 -13.68 15.68
N SER A 274 -2.97 -13.23 15.85
CA SER A 274 -4.00 -14.01 16.54
C SER A 274 -5.23 -14.26 15.66
N ASN A 275 -5.95 -15.37 15.90
CA ASN A 275 -7.20 -15.66 15.21
C ASN A 275 -8.32 -14.65 15.53
N ALA A 276 -8.05 -13.65 16.38
CA ALA A 276 -8.96 -12.54 16.66
C ALA A 276 -8.78 -11.38 15.66
N ASP A 277 -7.78 -11.43 14.77
CA ASP A 277 -7.64 -10.48 13.68
C ASP A 277 -8.70 -10.73 12.59
N THR A 278 -9.85 -10.13 12.79
CA THR A 278 -11.07 -10.32 11.98
C THR A 278 -11.69 -8.99 11.59
N MET A 279 -12.57 -8.98 10.59
CA MET A 279 -13.15 -7.75 10.01
C MET A 279 -13.86 -6.83 11.01
N ASP A 280 -14.27 -7.33 12.18
CA ASP A 280 -14.83 -6.49 13.24
C ASP A 280 -13.79 -5.58 13.93
N LYS A 281 -12.50 -5.78 13.68
CA LYS A 281 -11.41 -4.90 14.11
C LYS A 281 -11.08 -3.82 13.08
N VAL A 282 -11.45 -4.03 11.82
CA VAL A 282 -11.12 -3.11 10.70
C VAL A 282 -12.16 -2.00 10.57
N SER A 283 -11.72 -0.79 10.27
CA SER A 283 -12.52 0.41 10.08
C SER A 283 -12.35 1.01 8.68
N GLN A 284 -13.47 1.31 8.02
CA GLN A 284 -13.45 2.09 6.78
C GLN A 284 -12.82 3.48 6.99
N HIS A 285 -13.06 4.09 8.16
CA HIS A 285 -12.51 5.41 8.48
C HIS A 285 -10.97 5.37 8.56
N SER A 286 -10.40 4.35 9.17
CA SER A 286 -8.94 4.19 9.26
C SER A 286 -8.31 4.04 7.87
N LEU A 287 -8.92 3.23 7.01
CA LEU A 287 -8.50 3.10 5.61
C LEU A 287 -8.63 4.45 4.84
N GLU A 288 -9.65 5.27 5.14
CA GLU A 288 -9.78 6.62 4.58
C GLU A 288 -8.66 7.54 5.02
N VAL A 289 -8.39 7.57 6.33
CA VAL A 289 -7.35 8.39 6.93
C VAL A 289 -5.98 8.08 6.31
N VAL A 290 -5.61 6.80 6.27
CA VAL A 290 -4.33 6.37 5.70
C VAL A 290 -4.33 6.59 4.19
N GLY A 291 -5.33 6.11 3.47
CA GLY A 291 -5.36 6.15 2.01
C GLY A 291 -5.27 7.57 1.46
N ARG A 292 -6.08 8.49 1.97
CA ARG A 292 -6.03 9.89 1.54
C ARG A 292 -4.72 10.58 1.91
N THR A 293 -4.18 10.30 3.11
CA THR A 293 -2.91 10.88 3.54
C THR A 293 -1.75 10.44 2.65
N ILE A 294 -1.68 9.15 2.34
CA ILE A 294 -0.60 8.60 1.50
C ILE A 294 -0.70 9.13 0.06
N LEU A 295 -1.89 9.15 -0.55
CA LEU A 295 -2.04 9.68 -1.90
C LEU A 295 -1.75 11.19 -1.98
N LEU A 296 -2.14 11.99 -0.97
CA LEU A 296 -1.75 13.40 -0.91
C LEU A 296 -0.23 13.55 -0.75
N THR A 297 0.41 12.68 0.02
CA THR A 297 1.88 12.68 0.15
C THR A 297 2.55 12.40 -1.19
N VAL A 298 2.07 11.42 -1.95
CA VAL A 298 2.54 11.12 -3.31
C VAL A 298 2.38 12.33 -4.23
N GLU A 299 1.21 13.01 -4.22
CA GLU A 299 0.99 14.25 -4.99
C GLU A 299 1.98 15.36 -4.63
N MET A 300 2.29 15.51 -3.34
CA MET A 300 3.25 16.52 -2.87
C MET A 300 4.67 16.22 -3.32
N LEU A 301 5.05 14.94 -3.43
CA LEU A 301 6.37 14.48 -3.86
C LEU A 301 6.51 14.43 -5.39
N ASP A 302 5.40 14.37 -6.14
CA ASP A 302 5.37 14.33 -7.60
C ASP A 302 5.49 15.73 -8.27
N ARG A 303 5.46 16.79 -7.46
CA ARG A 303 5.60 18.19 -7.93
C ARG A 303 7.05 18.53 -8.23
#